data_861794e49dce6050a81b7e1482257142
#
_entry.id   861794e49dce6050a81b7e1482257142
#
_cell.length_a   1.000
_cell.length_b   1.000
_cell.length_c   1.000
_cell.angle_alpha   90.00
_cell.angle_beta   90.00
_cell.angle_gamma   90.00
#
_symmetry.space_group_name_H-M   'P 1'
#
loop_
_entity.id
_entity.type
_entity.pdbx_description
1 polymer ?
#
loop_
_entity_poly.entity_id
_entity_poly.type
_entity_poly.pdbx_seq_one_letter_code
_entity_poly.pdbx_strand_id
1 'polypeptide(L)'
;KGIQLKLPYLHEIGVDYLYLNPIFEAHSNHRYNTADYLNVDPLLGTNEEFEALCAEAKKYGIGIVLDGVFSHTGSDSRYFNREGRYGEGGAYRDPNSPYRSWYDFDPKYKGGYRSWWGFETLPEVNEETPSFVEFITGKGGVIDTWLRRGAAGFRLDVADELPDEF
;
A
#
# COMPACT_ATOMS: atom_id res chain seq x y z
N LYS A 1 -14.46 -5.02 -12.41
CA LYS A 1 -15.33 -5.35 -13.59
C LYS A 1 -14.67 -4.99 -14.92
N GLY A 2 -14.17 -3.75 -15.13
CA GLY A 2 -13.58 -3.34 -16.41
C GLY A 2 -12.43 -4.22 -16.88
N ILE A 3 -11.47 -4.53 -15.99
CA ILE A 3 -10.33 -5.41 -16.29
C ILE A 3 -10.83 -6.83 -16.62
N GLN A 4 -11.77 -7.38 -15.86
CA GLN A 4 -12.32 -8.73 -16.08
C GLN A 4 -12.88 -8.89 -17.49
N LEU A 5 -13.56 -7.86 -18.04
CA LEU A 5 -14.10 -7.89 -19.40
C LEU A 5 -13.00 -7.93 -20.47
N LYS A 6 -11.77 -7.57 -20.14
CA LYS A 6 -10.63 -7.52 -21.06
C LYS A 6 -9.70 -8.74 -20.94
N LEU A 7 -9.89 -9.61 -19.95
CA LEU A 7 -9.03 -10.78 -19.75
C LEU A 7 -8.94 -11.69 -20.99
N PRO A 8 -10.03 -12.01 -21.71
CA PRO A 8 -9.92 -12.80 -22.93
C PRO A 8 -9.00 -12.14 -23.98
N TYR A 9 -9.16 -10.85 -24.21
CA TYR A 9 -8.32 -10.09 -25.14
C TYR A 9 -6.85 -10.06 -24.68
N LEU A 10 -6.60 -9.84 -23.39
CA LEU A 10 -5.25 -9.80 -22.83
C LEU A 10 -4.54 -11.16 -22.98
N HIS A 11 -5.29 -12.24 -22.74
CA HIS A 11 -4.78 -13.59 -22.96
C HIS A 11 -4.44 -13.84 -24.45
N GLU A 12 -5.32 -13.43 -25.37
CA GLU A 12 -5.14 -13.60 -26.80
C GLU A 12 -3.85 -12.90 -27.32
N ILE A 13 -3.51 -11.74 -26.76
CA ILE A 13 -2.28 -11.01 -27.10
C ILE A 13 -1.04 -11.45 -26.33
N GLY A 14 -1.16 -12.51 -25.48
CA GLY A 14 -0.02 -13.14 -24.80
C GLY A 14 0.39 -12.47 -23.49
N VAL A 15 -0.52 -11.83 -22.77
CA VAL A 15 -0.24 -11.24 -21.44
C VAL A 15 -0.23 -12.34 -20.38
N ASP A 16 0.88 -12.48 -19.66
CA ASP A 16 1.03 -13.41 -18.53
C ASP A 16 0.81 -12.74 -17.17
N TYR A 17 1.09 -11.43 -17.06
CA TYR A 17 0.94 -10.67 -15.82
C TYR A 17 0.35 -9.30 -16.10
N LEU A 18 -0.52 -8.85 -15.18
CA LEU A 18 -1.01 -7.47 -15.11
C LEU A 18 -0.46 -6.82 -13.85
N TYR A 19 0.41 -5.84 -14.02
CA TYR A 19 0.80 -4.93 -12.95
C TYR A 19 -0.24 -3.82 -12.85
N LEU A 20 -0.75 -3.62 -11.64
CA LEU A 20 -1.69 -2.54 -11.33
C LEU A 20 -0.95 -1.44 -10.56
N ASN A 21 -1.10 -0.18 -11.01
CA ASN A 21 -0.77 0.97 -10.18
C ASN A 21 -1.48 0.86 -8.82
N PRO A 22 -1.08 1.61 -7.78
CA PRO A 22 -1.63 1.45 -6.44
C PRO A 22 -3.17 1.37 -6.42
N ILE A 23 -3.69 0.33 -5.81
CA ILE A 23 -5.14 0.08 -5.67
C ILE A 23 -5.64 0.23 -4.24
N PHE A 24 -4.73 0.37 -3.26
CA PHE A 24 -5.09 0.50 -1.86
C PHE A 24 -5.77 1.85 -1.59
N GLU A 25 -6.61 1.88 -0.56
CA GLU A 25 -7.30 3.10 -0.15
C GLU A 25 -6.32 4.27 -0.01
N ALA A 26 -6.64 5.38 -0.67
CA ALA A 26 -5.87 6.62 -0.63
C ALA A 26 -6.76 7.80 -1.00
N HIS A 27 -6.30 9.03 -0.74
CA HIS A 27 -7.09 10.23 -0.97
C HIS A 27 -6.52 11.09 -2.12
N SER A 28 -5.78 10.45 -3.04
CA SER A 28 -5.33 11.05 -4.30
C SER A 28 -5.63 10.14 -5.48
N ASN A 29 -5.63 10.69 -6.69
CA ASN A 29 -5.90 9.92 -7.91
C ASN A 29 -4.80 8.91 -8.25
N HIS A 30 -3.53 9.17 -7.87
CA HIS A 30 -2.40 8.27 -8.12
C HIS A 30 -2.24 7.16 -7.05
N ARG A 31 -2.77 7.36 -5.84
CA ARG A 31 -2.79 6.42 -4.70
C ARG A 31 -1.43 5.99 -4.14
N TYR A 32 -0.34 6.68 -4.48
CA TYR A 32 0.97 6.43 -3.84
C TYR A 32 1.05 6.93 -2.39
N ASN A 33 0.09 7.73 -1.94
CA ASN A 33 -0.10 8.15 -0.55
C ASN A 33 -1.06 7.19 0.18
N THR A 34 -0.68 5.94 0.34
CA THR A 34 -1.51 4.89 0.93
C THR A 34 -2.14 5.33 2.25
N ALA A 35 -3.46 5.20 2.36
CA ALA A 35 -4.23 5.49 3.57
C ALA A 35 -4.56 4.22 4.37
N ASP A 36 -4.83 3.10 3.70
CA ASP A 36 -5.05 1.79 4.30
C ASP A 36 -4.52 0.68 3.40
N TYR A 37 -3.53 -0.09 3.85
CA TYR A 37 -2.93 -1.19 3.11
C TYR A 37 -3.83 -2.42 2.96
N LEU A 38 -4.90 -2.54 3.75
CA LEU A 38 -5.72 -3.76 3.81
C LEU A 38 -7.02 -3.67 3.02
N ASN A 39 -7.29 -2.50 2.46
CA ASN A 39 -8.52 -2.25 1.70
C ASN A 39 -8.22 -1.71 0.30
N VAL A 40 -8.99 -2.21 -0.68
CA VAL A 40 -9.07 -1.59 -2.01
C VAL A 40 -9.74 -0.22 -1.88
N ASP A 41 -9.24 0.76 -2.61
CA ASP A 41 -9.87 2.09 -2.69
C ASP A 41 -11.33 1.96 -3.15
N PRO A 42 -12.30 2.51 -2.41
CA PRO A 42 -13.72 2.39 -2.74
C PRO A 42 -14.11 2.90 -4.14
N LEU A 43 -13.31 3.82 -4.71
CA LEU A 43 -13.52 4.30 -6.09
C LEU A 43 -13.14 3.26 -7.14
N LEU A 44 -12.32 2.27 -6.80
CA LEU A 44 -11.90 1.19 -7.68
C LEU A 44 -12.75 -0.08 -7.51
N GLY A 45 -13.24 -0.32 -6.28
CA GLY A 45 -14.04 -1.49 -5.96
C GLY A 45 -13.89 -1.94 -4.52
N THR A 46 -14.05 -3.23 -4.28
CA THR A 46 -13.94 -3.86 -2.95
C THR A 46 -12.87 -4.96 -2.94
N ASN A 47 -12.54 -5.42 -1.73
CA ASN A 47 -11.63 -6.56 -1.56
C ASN A 47 -12.16 -7.82 -2.27
N GLU A 48 -13.47 -8.07 -2.20
CA GLU A 48 -14.14 -9.21 -2.85
C GLU A 48 -14.11 -9.10 -4.37
N GLU A 49 -14.25 -7.89 -4.91
CA GLU A 49 -14.12 -7.63 -6.35
C GLU A 49 -12.67 -7.85 -6.83
N PHE A 50 -11.67 -7.56 -6.00
CA PHE A 50 -10.27 -7.89 -6.28
C PHE A 50 -10.05 -9.41 -6.28
N GLU A 51 -10.53 -10.12 -5.27
CA GLU A 51 -10.46 -11.59 -5.20
C GLU A 51 -11.12 -12.24 -6.44
N ALA A 52 -12.30 -11.74 -6.83
CA ALA A 52 -13.00 -12.19 -8.03
C ALA A 52 -12.19 -11.90 -9.31
N LEU A 53 -11.50 -10.75 -9.39
CA LEU A 53 -10.60 -10.44 -10.50
C LEU A 53 -9.45 -11.45 -10.58
N CYS A 54 -8.79 -11.73 -9.46
CA CYS A 54 -7.68 -12.68 -9.42
C CYS A 54 -8.12 -14.10 -9.81
N ALA A 55 -9.26 -14.54 -9.27
CA ALA A 55 -9.83 -15.85 -9.60
C ALA A 55 -10.17 -15.98 -11.09
N GLU A 56 -10.72 -14.93 -11.70
CA GLU A 56 -11.01 -14.91 -13.12
C GLU A 56 -9.75 -14.86 -13.98
N ALA A 57 -8.79 -13.98 -13.64
CA ALA A 57 -7.51 -13.84 -14.33
C ALA A 57 -6.73 -15.17 -14.38
N LYS A 58 -6.76 -15.93 -13.29
CA LYS A 58 -6.13 -17.25 -13.20
C LYS A 58 -6.65 -18.24 -14.24
N LYS A 59 -7.92 -18.17 -14.63
CA LYS A 59 -8.49 -19.03 -15.69
C LYS A 59 -7.87 -18.77 -17.06
N TYR A 60 -7.37 -17.56 -17.27
CA TYR A 60 -6.67 -17.14 -18.49
C TYR A 60 -5.13 -17.23 -18.35
N GLY A 61 -4.61 -17.80 -17.25
CA GLY A 61 -3.17 -17.89 -17.01
C GLY A 61 -2.53 -16.53 -16.69
N ILE A 62 -3.31 -15.52 -16.28
CA ILE A 62 -2.83 -14.15 -16.01
C ILE A 62 -2.70 -13.95 -14.51
N GLY A 63 -1.49 -13.58 -14.05
CA GLY A 63 -1.22 -13.17 -12.67
C GLY A 63 -1.47 -11.68 -12.45
N ILE A 64 -1.97 -11.29 -11.27
CA ILE A 64 -2.14 -9.89 -10.88
C ILE A 64 -1.02 -9.49 -9.94
N VAL A 65 -0.22 -8.48 -10.33
CA VAL A 65 0.87 -7.91 -9.54
C VAL A 65 0.44 -6.57 -8.98
N LEU A 66 0.62 -6.37 -7.67
CA LEU A 66 0.26 -5.15 -6.96
C LEU A 66 1.45 -4.21 -6.80
N ASP A 67 1.18 -2.94 -6.57
CA ASP A 67 2.20 -1.95 -6.22
C ASP A 67 2.42 -1.95 -4.70
N GLY A 68 3.62 -2.27 -4.27
CA GLY A 68 4.06 -2.25 -2.88
C GLY A 68 4.74 -0.92 -2.54
N VAL A 69 3.97 0.04 -2.04
CA VAL A 69 4.47 1.35 -1.61
C VAL A 69 4.75 1.28 -0.11
N PHE A 70 5.95 0.84 0.27
CA PHE A 70 6.30 0.55 1.65
C PHE A 70 7.28 1.53 2.28
N SER A 71 7.84 2.48 1.50
CA SER A 71 8.78 3.50 2.00
C SER A 71 8.09 4.69 2.70
N HIS A 72 6.80 4.92 2.41
CA HIS A 72 6.02 6.03 2.96
C HIS A 72 4.53 5.71 2.97
N THR A 73 3.76 6.49 3.73
CA THR A 73 2.29 6.45 3.71
C THR A 73 1.73 7.82 3.35
N GLY A 74 0.41 7.95 3.22
CA GLY A 74 -0.24 9.26 3.19
C GLY A 74 -0.17 9.95 4.56
N SER A 75 0.01 11.27 4.58
CA SER A 75 -0.10 12.05 5.81
C SER A 75 -1.50 11.94 6.43
N ASP A 76 -2.50 11.70 5.59
CA ASP A 76 -3.89 11.50 5.95
C ASP A 76 -4.28 10.02 6.11
N SER A 77 -3.29 9.11 6.14
CA SER A 77 -3.50 7.68 6.38
C SER A 77 -3.98 7.39 7.80
N ARG A 78 -4.58 6.22 8.02
CA ARG A 78 -4.94 5.75 9.37
C ARG A 78 -3.72 5.55 10.29
N TYR A 79 -2.54 5.33 9.70
CA TYR A 79 -1.29 5.11 10.43
C TYR A 79 -0.68 6.42 10.92
N PHE A 80 -0.66 7.46 10.09
CA PHE A 80 -0.10 8.78 10.42
C PHE A 80 -1.16 9.74 10.93
N ASN A 81 -2.25 9.94 10.20
CA ASN A 81 -3.46 10.67 10.57
C ASN A 81 -3.25 12.15 10.92
N ARG A 82 -2.41 12.87 10.20
CA ARG A 82 -2.23 14.32 10.42
C ARG A 82 -3.53 15.09 10.28
N GLU A 83 -4.30 14.78 9.27
CA GLU A 83 -5.55 15.45 8.90
C GLU A 83 -6.76 15.02 9.77
N GLY A 84 -6.62 14.02 10.65
CA GLY A 84 -7.66 13.60 11.58
C GLY A 84 -8.82 12.82 10.94
N ARG A 85 -8.64 12.25 9.75
CA ARG A 85 -9.68 11.48 9.05
C ARG A 85 -10.10 10.22 9.81
N TYR A 86 -9.20 9.65 10.61
CA TYR A 86 -9.39 8.42 11.37
C TYR A 86 -9.54 8.69 12.89
N GLY A 87 -10.11 9.84 13.26
CA GLY A 87 -10.34 10.24 14.66
C GLY A 87 -9.05 10.70 15.36
N GLU A 88 -8.94 10.40 16.66
CA GLU A 88 -7.83 10.89 17.52
C GLU A 88 -6.56 10.02 17.42
N GLY A 89 -6.62 8.86 16.79
CA GLY A 89 -5.48 7.95 16.65
C GLY A 89 -4.50 8.36 15.55
N GLY A 90 -3.47 7.52 15.35
CA GLY A 90 -2.41 7.73 14.37
C GLY A 90 -1.17 8.40 14.95
N ALA A 91 -0.02 8.17 14.28
CA ALA A 91 1.28 8.55 14.80
C ALA A 91 1.46 10.06 15.01
N TYR A 92 0.83 10.88 14.18
CA TYR A 92 0.97 12.34 14.27
C TYR A 92 0.15 12.92 15.44
N ARG A 93 -1.06 12.42 15.66
CA ARG A 93 -2.01 12.99 16.64
C ARG A 93 -1.84 12.40 18.03
N ASP A 94 -1.42 11.14 18.13
CA ASP A 94 -1.26 10.43 19.41
C ASP A 94 0.20 9.98 19.60
N PRO A 95 0.94 10.60 20.54
CA PRO A 95 2.30 10.16 20.88
C PRO A 95 2.40 8.71 21.39
N ASN A 96 1.29 8.14 21.87
CA ASN A 96 1.22 6.76 22.35
C ASN A 96 0.67 5.79 21.28
N SER A 97 0.44 6.27 20.06
CA SER A 97 -0.02 5.43 18.96
C SER A 97 0.91 4.24 18.73
N PRO A 98 0.38 3.02 18.47
CA PRO A 98 1.20 1.87 18.08
C PRO A 98 2.00 2.12 16.80
N TYR A 99 1.62 3.11 16.01
CA TYR A 99 2.31 3.51 14.79
C TYR A 99 3.37 4.59 15.01
N ARG A 100 3.52 5.11 16.24
CA ARG A 100 4.42 6.24 16.52
C ARG A 100 5.87 5.95 16.14
N SER A 101 6.35 4.76 16.43
CA SER A 101 7.71 4.31 16.13
C SER A 101 7.98 4.06 14.64
N TRP A 102 6.94 4.04 13.81
CA TRP A 102 7.09 3.87 12.36
C TRP A 102 7.66 5.12 11.69
N TYR A 103 7.60 6.28 12.34
CA TYR A 103 7.95 7.57 11.74
C TYR A 103 8.97 8.30 12.59
N ASP A 104 9.87 9.04 11.92
CA ASP A 104 10.88 9.86 12.55
C ASP A 104 10.35 11.30 12.73
N PHE A 105 10.12 11.67 13.98
CA PHE A 105 9.66 13.01 14.39
C PHE A 105 10.82 13.83 14.93
N ASP A 106 11.24 14.87 14.21
CA ASP A 106 12.30 15.77 14.61
C ASP A 106 12.01 17.19 14.07
N PRO A 107 12.12 18.25 14.89
CA PRO A 107 11.93 19.64 14.46
C PRO A 107 12.83 20.10 13.30
N LYS A 108 13.93 19.37 13.04
CA LYS A 108 14.81 19.65 11.89
C LYS A 108 14.14 19.42 10.54
N TYR A 109 13.13 18.55 10.50
CA TYR A 109 12.38 18.26 9.28
C TYR A 109 11.29 19.30 9.04
N LYS A 110 11.04 19.60 7.78
CA LYS A 110 9.88 20.39 7.40
C LYS A 110 8.60 19.67 7.86
N GLY A 111 7.71 20.38 8.55
CA GLY A 111 6.50 19.78 9.13
C GLY A 111 6.73 18.98 10.42
N GLY A 112 7.99 18.85 10.91
CA GLY A 112 8.33 18.18 12.18
C GLY A 112 8.46 16.66 12.07
N TYR A 113 8.51 16.08 10.87
CA TYR A 113 8.72 14.66 10.63
C TYR A 113 9.42 14.41 9.29
N ARG A 114 10.12 13.28 9.20
CA ARG A 114 10.78 12.86 7.95
C ARG A 114 9.72 12.55 6.90
N SER A 115 9.91 13.04 5.69
CA SER A 115 9.00 12.82 4.58
C SER A 115 9.78 12.56 3.29
N TRP A 116 9.22 11.74 2.41
CA TRP A 116 9.83 11.35 1.16
C TRP A 116 10.12 12.58 0.30
N TRP A 117 11.40 12.84 0.06
CA TRP A 117 11.92 14.00 -0.69
C TRP A 117 11.40 15.35 -0.19
N GLY A 118 10.98 15.46 1.09
CA GLY A 118 10.44 16.68 1.69
C GLY A 118 8.96 16.97 1.35
N PHE A 119 8.26 16.03 0.75
CA PHE A 119 6.82 16.13 0.52
C PHE A 119 6.05 15.77 1.79
N GLU A 120 5.57 16.78 2.51
CA GLU A 120 4.86 16.59 3.80
C GLU A 120 3.61 15.69 3.70
N THR A 121 3.05 15.50 2.50
CA THR A 121 1.94 14.58 2.26
C THR A 121 2.36 13.10 2.23
N LEU A 122 3.68 12.82 2.26
CA LEU A 122 4.26 11.48 2.17
C LEU A 122 5.23 11.26 3.34
N PRO A 123 4.73 11.12 4.60
CA PRO A 123 5.58 10.78 5.74
C PRO A 123 6.30 9.46 5.48
N GLU A 124 7.61 9.51 5.59
CA GLU A 124 8.50 8.36 5.36
C GLU A 124 8.45 7.42 6.55
N VAL A 125 8.43 6.13 6.27
CA VAL A 125 8.41 5.08 7.29
C VAL A 125 9.85 4.69 7.62
N ASN A 126 10.09 4.25 8.86
CA ASN A 126 11.29 3.53 9.22
C ASN A 126 11.04 2.03 9.01
N GLU A 127 11.48 1.53 7.87
CA GLU A 127 11.25 0.17 7.39
C GLU A 127 11.92 -0.89 8.27
N GLU A 128 12.92 -0.51 9.08
CA GLU A 128 13.59 -1.40 10.04
C GLU A 128 12.84 -1.52 11.37
N THR A 129 11.76 -0.76 11.58
CA THR A 129 10.94 -0.86 12.79
C THR A 129 10.28 -2.23 12.87
N PRO A 130 10.54 -3.05 13.91
CA PRO A 130 10.05 -4.44 13.95
C PRO A 130 8.53 -4.58 13.79
N SER A 131 7.75 -3.66 14.36
CA SER A 131 6.29 -3.69 14.24
C SER A 131 5.80 -3.32 12.83
N PHE A 132 6.57 -2.51 12.08
CA PHE A 132 6.26 -2.23 10.68
C PHE A 132 6.64 -3.43 9.80
N VAL A 133 7.83 -4.00 10.01
CA VAL A 133 8.27 -5.23 9.30
C VAL A 133 7.22 -6.32 9.47
N GLU A 134 6.82 -6.61 10.72
CA GLU A 134 5.80 -7.62 11.01
C GLU A 134 4.45 -7.29 10.35
N PHE A 135 4.04 -6.01 10.36
CA PHE A 135 2.80 -5.58 9.72
C PHE A 135 2.83 -5.78 8.20
N ILE A 136 3.96 -5.52 7.54
CA ILE A 136 4.06 -5.69 6.07
C ILE A 136 4.33 -7.15 5.70
N THR A 137 5.36 -7.78 6.29
CA THR A 137 5.91 -9.06 5.83
C THR A 137 5.49 -10.25 6.70
N GLY A 138 4.98 -10.01 7.91
CA GLY A 138 4.62 -11.07 8.85
C GLY A 138 3.41 -11.90 8.39
N LYS A 139 3.22 -13.03 9.06
CA LYS A 139 2.07 -13.91 8.83
C LYS A 139 0.76 -13.17 9.17
N GLY A 140 -0.12 -13.03 8.20
CA GLY A 140 -1.35 -12.23 8.30
C GLY A 140 -1.12 -10.74 8.08
N GLY A 141 0.10 -10.33 7.79
CA GLY A 141 0.44 -8.96 7.39
C GLY A 141 -0.06 -8.61 6.00
N VAL A 142 0.38 -7.46 5.50
CA VAL A 142 -0.10 -6.90 4.23
C VAL A 142 0.17 -7.84 3.06
N ILE A 143 1.43 -8.27 2.88
CA ILE A 143 1.83 -9.14 1.76
C ILE A 143 1.08 -10.47 1.82
N ASP A 144 1.10 -11.16 2.97
CA ASP A 144 0.41 -12.44 3.16
C ASP A 144 -1.11 -12.31 2.88
N THR A 145 -1.73 -11.22 3.32
CA THR A 145 -3.15 -10.96 3.09
C THR A 145 -3.49 -10.85 1.61
N TRP A 146 -2.71 -10.08 0.85
CA TRP A 146 -2.99 -9.89 -0.58
C TRP A 146 -2.64 -11.12 -1.42
N LEU A 147 -1.58 -11.87 -1.06
CA LEU A 147 -1.26 -13.16 -1.70
C LEU A 147 -2.41 -14.16 -1.47
N ARG A 148 -2.97 -14.24 -0.26
CA ARG A 148 -4.14 -15.09 0.02
C ARG A 148 -5.39 -14.63 -0.73
N ARG A 149 -5.55 -13.35 -1.00
CA ARG A 149 -6.62 -12.81 -1.85
C ARG A 149 -6.41 -13.09 -3.35
N GLY A 150 -5.27 -13.67 -3.72
CA GLY A 150 -4.99 -14.13 -5.08
C GLY A 150 -4.02 -13.28 -5.88
N ALA A 151 -3.38 -12.26 -5.29
CA ALA A 151 -2.29 -11.55 -5.95
C ALA A 151 -1.15 -12.53 -6.27
N ALA A 152 -0.51 -12.35 -7.42
CA ALA A 152 0.63 -13.15 -7.86
C ALA A 152 1.97 -12.64 -7.26
N GLY A 153 2.01 -11.40 -6.81
CA GLY A 153 3.19 -10.78 -6.24
C GLY A 153 3.08 -9.27 -6.16
N PHE A 154 4.21 -8.63 -5.87
CA PHE A 154 4.35 -7.19 -5.73
C PHE A 154 5.47 -6.64 -6.60
N ARG A 155 5.26 -5.46 -7.17
CA ARG A 155 6.31 -4.55 -7.61
C ARG A 155 6.61 -3.63 -6.45
N LEU A 156 7.86 -3.48 -6.07
CA LEU A 156 8.26 -2.58 -4.99
C LEU A 156 8.53 -1.19 -5.54
N ASP A 157 7.79 -0.21 -5.03
CA ASP A 157 8.03 1.20 -5.31
C ASP A 157 9.31 1.68 -4.61
N VAL A 158 10.11 2.50 -5.28
CA VAL A 158 11.40 3.03 -4.79
C VAL A 158 12.29 1.96 -4.13
N ALA A 159 12.41 0.80 -4.77
CA ALA A 159 13.12 -0.36 -4.22
C ALA A 159 14.59 -0.08 -3.88
N ASP A 160 15.20 0.90 -4.53
CA ASP A 160 16.56 1.37 -4.27
C ASP A 160 16.70 2.21 -2.97
N GLU A 161 15.59 2.64 -2.39
CA GLU A 161 15.55 3.35 -1.11
C GLU A 161 15.15 2.43 0.06
N LEU A 162 14.72 1.19 -0.20
CA LEU A 162 14.37 0.21 0.84
C LEU A 162 15.65 -0.46 1.38
N PRO A 163 15.75 -0.72 2.72
CA PRO A 163 16.86 -1.48 3.29
C PRO A 163 16.93 -2.91 2.73
N ASP A 164 18.16 -3.43 2.54
CA ASP A 164 18.39 -4.80 2.02
C ASP A 164 17.78 -5.88 2.93
N GLU A 165 17.68 -5.61 4.23
CA GLU A 165 17.12 -6.53 5.24
C GLU A 165 15.57 -6.51 5.28
N PHE A 166 14.91 -5.51 4.68
CA PHE A 166 13.45 -5.41 4.62
C PHE A 166 12.86 -6.31 3.55
#